data_7b47ee32a0ed5b1b351d58244530ffb0
#
_entry.id   7b47ee32a0ed5b1b351d58244530ffb0
#
_cell.length_a   1.000
_cell.length_b   1.000
_cell.length_c   1.000
_cell.angle_alpha   90.00
_cell.angle_beta   90.00
_cell.angle_gamma   90.00
#
_symmetry.space_group_name_H-M   'P 1'
#
loop_
_entity.id
_entity.type
_entity.pdbx_description
1 polymer ?
#
loop_
_entity_poly.entity_id
_entity_poly.type
_entity_poly.pdbx_seq_one_letter_code
_entity_poly.pdbx_strand_id
1 'polypeptide(L)'
;YEYGLYRLKTSGFDSHKNHKRDCSAYFGDLADIMYVEKDCHWMSENLAIGNSNPSDAVKDWRESKGHYRTMIEDYWKCGAIVQYDNTQIAVFSSSTANEMKEWRNYKSHYAKVVIKRQNALTGAFLPGSEISIYDKADKWNTMKAYEVRKESGLVLYVKAGRNYGIFESMVPDGSQKAQRVSFTAIPLTDGINEIILK
;
A
#
# COMPACT_ATOMS: atom_id res chain seq x y z
N TYR A 1 17.91 0.98 -4.77
CA TYR A 1 19.12 1.27 -3.99
C TYR A 1 18.78 2.08 -2.73
N GLU A 2 18.22 3.28 -2.86
CA GLU A 2 17.93 4.21 -1.76
C GLU A 2 17.07 3.57 -0.65
N TYR A 3 16.02 2.84 -1.01
CA TYR A 3 15.20 2.11 -0.05
C TYR A 3 16.01 1.03 0.70
N GLY A 4 16.84 0.28 0.00
CA GLY A 4 17.71 -0.73 0.64
C GLY A 4 18.65 -0.10 1.67
N LEU A 5 19.25 1.04 1.35
CA LEU A 5 20.11 1.80 2.27
C LEU A 5 19.32 2.32 3.48
N TYR A 6 18.13 2.87 3.26
CA TYR A 6 17.21 3.28 4.33
C TYR A 6 16.90 2.10 5.27
N ARG A 7 16.55 0.95 4.68
CA ARG A 7 16.20 -0.27 5.39
C ARG A 7 17.32 -0.74 6.32
N LEU A 8 18.57 -0.79 5.82
CA LEU A 8 19.74 -1.17 6.62
C LEU A 8 20.03 -0.18 7.75
N LYS A 9 19.93 1.12 7.49
CA LYS A 9 20.14 2.17 8.51
C LYS A 9 19.06 2.20 9.58
N THR A 10 17.82 1.85 9.26
CA THR A 10 16.68 1.95 10.19
C THR A 10 16.53 0.69 11.03
N SER A 11 16.60 -0.48 10.42
CA SER A 11 16.28 -1.76 11.07
C SER A 11 17.44 -2.75 11.07
N GLY A 12 18.53 -2.44 10.37
CA GLY A 12 19.70 -3.31 10.29
C GLY A 12 19.36 -4.71 9.79
N PHE A 13 20.01 -5.71 10.39
CA PHE A 13 19.74 -7.13 10.13
C PHE A 13 18.50 -7.66 10.88
N ASP A 14 17.79 -6.79 11.59
CA ASP A 14 16.68 -7.20 12.45
C ASP A 14 15.45 -7.67 11.68
N SER A 15 15.57 -8.85 11.15
CA SER A 15 14.56 -9.72 10.51
C SER A 15 13.65 -9.11 9.43
N HIS A 16 13.27 -9.92 8.45
CA HIS A 16 12.26 -9.64 7.42
C HIS A 16 10.89 -9.18 7.99
N LYS A 17 10.61 -9.37 9.28
CA LYS A 17 9.38 -8.92 9.95
C LYS A 17 9.15 -7.43 9.86
N ASN A 18 10.22 -6.64 9.77
CA ASN A 18 10.15 -5.19 9.68
C ASN A 18 9.98 -4.66 8.24
N HIS A 19 10.10 -5.52 7.23
CA HIS A 19 10.05 -5.11 5.82
C HIS A 19 8.79 -4.29 5.48
N LYS A 20 7.62 -4.76 5.86
CA LYS A 20 6.36 -4.06 5.60
C LYS A 20 6.29 -2.71 6.30
N ARG A 21 6.72 -2.63 7.57
CA ARG A 21 6.77 -1.39 8.34
C ARG A 21 7.70 -0.37 7.69
N ASP A 22 8.90 -0.80 7.34
CA ASP A 22 9.92 0.06 6.77
C ASP A 22 9.57 0.51 5.35
N CYS A 23 8.92 -0.35 4.57
CA CYS A 23 8.36 0.00 3.27
C CYS A 23 7.30 1.10 3.41
N SER A 24 6.34 0.94 4.32
CA SER A 24 5.31 1.94 4.59
C SER A 24 5.90 3.24 5.13
N ALA A 25 6.92 3.18 5.99
CA ALA A 25 7.59 4.36 6.53
C ALA A 25 8.39 5.13 5.47
N TYR A 26 9.02 4.42 4.54
CA TYR A 26 9.83 5.03 3.47
C TYR A 26 8.98 5.61 2.34
N PHE A 27 7.99 4.85 1.88
CA PHE A 27 7.16 5.23 0.73
C PHE A 27 5.86 5.96 1.12
N GLY A 28 5.47 5.90 2.41
CA GLY A 28 4.24 6.53 2.89
C GLY A 28 3.00 6.05 2.14
N ASP A 29 2.13 6.99 1.77
CA ASP A 29 0.91 6.69 1.00
C ASP A 29 1.18 5.94 -0.31
N LEU A 30 2.37 6.09 -0.89
CA LEU A 30 2.77 5.37 -2.09
C LEU A 30 2.82 3.86 -1.87
N ALA A 31 3.28 3.38 -0.71
CA ALA A 31 3.31 1.96 -0.40
C ALA A 31 1.90 1.34 -0.48
N ASP A 32 0.90 2.04 0.06
CA ASP A 32 -0.49 1.58 0.04
C ASP A 32 -1.07 1.61 -1.38
N ILE A 33 -0.78 2.66 -2.16
CA ILE A 33 -1.20 2.78 -3.57
C ILE A 33 -0.60 1.68 -4.41
N MET A 34 0.69 1.39 -4.23
CA MET A 34 1.40 0.32 -4.93
C MET A 34 0.77 -1.05 -4.66
N TYR A 35 0.32 -1.26 -3.42
CA TYR A 35 -0.28 -2.53 -3.02
C TYR A 35 -1.69 -2.72 -3.60
N VAL A 36 -2.46 -1.64 -3.76
CA VAL A 36 -3.87 -1.68 -4.21
C VAL A 36 -4.00 -1.70 -5.73
N GLU A 37 -3.18 -0.92 -6.45
CA GLU A 37 -3.33 -0.72 -7.90
C GLU A 37 -2.82 -1.86 -8.76
N LYS A 38 -1.87 -2.60 -8.24
CA LYS A 38 -1.36 -3.78 -8.95
C LYS A 38 -1.52 -4.94 -8.00
N ASP A 39 -2.49 -5.78 -8.24
CA ASP A 39 -2.70 -7.05 -7.53
C ASP A 39 -1.40 -7.87 -7.35
N CYS A 40 -0.27 -7.35 -7.79
CA CYS A 40 1.06 -7.95 -7.82
C CYS A 40 2.19 -6.95 -7.71
N HIS A 41 2.12 -5.87 -6.89
CA HIS A 41 3.36 -5.14 -6.64
C HIS A 41 4.10 -5.78 -5.48
N TRP A 42 4.97 -6.71 -5.82
CA TRP A 42 5.79 -7.41 -4.85
C TRP A 42 7.14 -6.71 -4.72
N MET A 43 7.53 -6.46 -3.48
CA MET A 43 8.91 -6.23 -3.10
C MET A 43 9.34 -7.37 -2.21
N SER A 44 10.56 -7.83 -2.37
CA SER A 44 11.18 -8.82 -1.50
C SER A 44 12.61 -8.43 -1.20
N GLU A 45 13.19 -9.09 -0.20
CA GLU A 45 14.57 -8.84 0.21
C GLU A 45 15.30 -10.12 0.58
N ASN A 46 16.59 -10.13 0.33
CA ASN A 46 17.54 -11.04 0.95
C ASN A 46 18.50 -10.24 1.83
N LEU A 47 18.78 -10.73 3.03
CA LEU A 47 19.70 -10.12 3.98
C LEU A 47 20.90 -11.04 4.22
N ALA A 48 22.07 -10.46 4.38
CA ALA A 48 23.29 -11.13 4.80
C ALA A 48 24.09 -10.25 5.76
N ILE A 49 24.81 -10.86 6.69
CA ILE A 49 25.69 -10.20 7.64
C ILE A 49 27.04 -10.90 7.70
N GLY A 50 28.10 -10.12 7.90
CA GLY A 50 29.46 -10.65 8.07
C GLY A 50 30.23 -10.84 6.76
N ASN A 51 29.61 -10.60 5.61
CA ASN A 51 30.28 -10.67 4.31
C ASN A 51 31.11 -9.42 4.06
N SER A 52 32.29 -9.60 3.49
CA SER A 52 33.20 -8.50 3.20
C SER A 52 32.77 -7.65 2.01
N ASN A 53 31.98 -8.22 1.13
CA ASN A 53 31.48 -7.55 -0.08
C ASN A 53 30.15 -8.18 -0.58
N PRO A 54 29.42 -7.49 -1.47
CA PRO A 54 28.16 -8.01 -2.01
C PRO A 54 28.28 -9.34 -2.79
N SER A 55 29.41 -9.63 -3.39
CA SER A 55 29.62 -10.89 -4.14
C SER A 55 29.61 -12.11 -3.21
N ASP A 56 30.14 -11.98 -2.00
CA ASP A 56 30.13 -13.06 -1.01
C ASP A 56 28.71 -13.28 -0.50
N ALA A 57 27.96 -12.22 -0.23
CA ALA A 57 26.53 -12.31 0.12
C ALA A 57 25.71 -13.04 -0.99
N VAL A 58 25.98 -12.76 -2.24
CA VAL A 58 25.32 -13.45 -3.37
C VAL A 58 25.66 -14.94 -3.40
N LYS A 59 26.90 -15.34 -3.09
CA LYS A 59 27.26 -16.75 -2.99
C LYS A 59 26.45 -17.46 -1.90
N ASP A 60 26.44 -16.85 -0.71
CA ASP A 60 25.70 -17.40 0.45
C ASP A 60 24.19 -17.53 0.15
N TRP A 61 23.61 -16.52 -0.50
CA TRP A 61 22.20 -16.57 -0.91
C TRP A 61 21.93 -17.66 -1.96
N ARG A 62 22.87 -17.94 -2.86
CA ARG A 62 22.76 -19.03 -3.83
C ARG A 62 22.78 -20.41 -3.18
N GLU A 63 23.51 -20.59 -2.09
CA GLU A 63 23.59 -21.84 -1.35
C GLU A 63 22.38 -22.03 -0.41
N SER A 64 21.66 -20.96 -0.08
CA SER A 64 20.44 -20.99 0.72
C SER A 64 19.21 -21.17 -0.15
N LYS A 65 18.50 -22.31 -0.02
CA LYS A 65 17.30 -22.62 -0.82
C LYS A 65 16.24 -21.50 -0.81
N GLY A 66 16.00 -20.86 0.35
CA GLY A 66 15.03 -19.77 0.50
C GLY A 66 15.47 -18.50 -0.22
N HIS A 67 16.71 -18.05 0.03
CA HIS A 67 17.26 -16.88 -0.61
C HIS A 67 17.43 -17.06 -2.11
N TYR A 68 17.91 -18.23 -2.55
CA TYR A 68 18.05 -18.56 -3.97
C TYR A 68 16.69 -18.48 -4.69
N ARG A 69 15.65 -19.07 -4.11
CA ARG A 69 14.30 -18.99 -4.67
C ARG A 69 13.86 -17.54 -4.88
N THR A 70 14.05 -16.68 -3.87
CA THR A 70 13.74 -15.24 -3.99
C THR A 70 14.49 -14.58 -5.14
N MET A 71 15.75 -14.96 -5.38
CA MET A 71 16.57 -14.35 -6.45
C MET A 71 16.12 -14.72 -7.86
N ILE A 72 15.55 -15.91 -8.05
CA ILE A 72 15.25 -16.46 -9.40
C ILE A 72 13.77 -16.38 -9.79
N GLU A 73 12.92 -15.76 -8.97
CA GLU A 73 11.51 -15.56 -9.33
C GLU A 73 11.41 -14.69 -10.59
N ASP A 74 10.64 -15.14 -11.56
CA ASP A 74 10.56 -14.59 -12.91
C ASP A 74 9.79 -13.27 -13.01
N TYR A 75 9.04 -12.91 -11.99
CA TYR A 75 8.29 -11.66 -11.93
C TYR A 75 9.12 -10.45 -11.50
N TRP A 76 10.38 -10.62 -11.07
CA TRP A 76 11.23 -9.49 -10.77
C TRP A 76 11.65 -8.74 -12.03
N LYS A 77 11.42 -7.43 -12.05
CA LYS A 77 11.79 -6.54 -13.16
C LYS A 77 13.01 -5.68 -12.84
N CYS A 78 13.28 -5.44 -11.57
CA CYS A 78 14.51 -4.78 -11.15
C CYS A 78 14.88 -5.16 -9.73
N GLY A 79 16.14 -4.89 -9.39
CA GLY A 79 16.66 -5.08 -8.05
C GLY A 79 17.92 -4.26 -7.82
N ALA A 80 18.33 -4.19 -6.57
CA ALA A 80 19.59 -3.57 -6.18
C ALA A 80 20.18 -4.29 -4.97
N ILE A 81 21.50 -4.39 -4.94
CA ILE A 81 22.24 -4.84 -3.76
C ILE A 81 22.89 -3.62 -3.12
N VAL A 82 22.71 -3.49 -1.82
CA VAL A 82 23.26 -2.40 -1.02
C VAL A 82 24.05 -2.99 0.15
N GLN A 83 25.16 -2.39 0.44
CA GLN A 83 25.97 -2.68 1.63
C GLN A 83 25.99 -1.48 2.56
N TYR A 84 25.83 -1.72 3.85
CA TYR A 84 26.02 -0.75 4.92
C TYR A 84 26.66 -1.46 6.11
N ASP A 85 27.82 -0.98 6.55
CA ASP A 85 28.70 -1.68 7.47
C ASP A 85 29.01 -3.12 6.99
N ASN A 86 28.82 -4.12 7.84
CA ASN A 86 29.01 -5.54 7.53
C ASN A 86 27.71 -6.24 7.10
N THR A 87 26.66 -5.47 6.75
CA THR A 87 25.36 -6.00 6.34
C THR A 87 25.08 -5.68 4.88
N GLN A 88 24.57 -6.67 4.16
CA GLN A 88 24.12 -6.55 2.78
C GLN A 88 22.63 -6.83 2.68
N ILE A 89 21.97 -6.08 1.80
CA ILE A 89 20.58 -6.33 1.42
C ILE A 89 20.46 -6.35 -0.11
N ALA A 90 19.80 -7.38 -0.65
CA ALA A 90 19.26 -7.34 -1.99
C ALA A 90 17.77 -7.02 -1.91
N VAL A 91 17.33 -5.99 -2.61
CA VAL A 91 15.92 -5.61 -2.73
C VAL A 91 15.48 -5.89 -4.16
N PHE A 92 14.38 -6.60 -4.31
CA PHE A 92 13.77 -6.97 -5.58
C PHE A 92 12.43 -6.29 -5.74
N SER A 93 12.08 -5.93 -6.98
CA SER A 93 10.80 -5.28 -7.29
C SER A 93 10.20 -5.84 -8.58
N SER A 94 8.91 -6.10 -8.57
CA SER A 94 8.14 -6.47 -9.77
C SER A 94 7.80 -5.27 -10.67
N SER A 95 8.21 -4.06 -10.32
CA SER A 95 8.12 -2.87 -11.17
C SER A 95 9.47 -2.48 -11.73
N THR A 96 9.46 -1.93 -12.95
CA THR A 96 10.65 -1.35 -13.57
C THR A 96 11.06 -0.04 -12.90
N ALA A 97 12.32 0.38 -13.10
CA ALA A 97 12.79 1.68 -12.62
C ALA A 97 12.01 2.87 -13.23
N ASN A 98 11.50 2.73 -14.46
CA ASN A 98 10.67 3.76 -15.10
C ASN A 98 9.28 3.84 -14.46
N GLU A 99 8.62 2.70 -14.23
CA GLU A 99 7.35 2.65 -13.48
C GLU A 99 7.52 3.30 -12.10
N MET A 100 8.64 3.04 -11.41
CA MET A 100 8.95 3.66 -10.11
C MET A 100 9.17 5.18 -10.19
N LYS A 101 9.67 5.71 -11.33
CA LYS A 101 9.79 7.15 -11.57
C LYS A 101 8.44 7.82 -11.80
N GLU A 102 7.56 7.20 -12.56
CA GLU A 102 6.20 7.69 -12.80
C GLU A 102 5.42 7.82 -11.48
N TRP A 103 5.68 6.96 -10.52
CA TRP A 103 5.07 7.02 -9.20
C TRP A 103 5.53 8.19 -8.33
N ARG A 104 6.62 8.88 -8.69
CA ARG A 104 7.01 10.11 -7.98
C ARG A 104 5.93 11.20 -8.03
N ASN A 105 5.08 11.15 -9.05
CA ASN A 105 3.95 12.07 -9.24
C ASN A 105 2.62 11.49 -8.71
N TYR A 106 2.66 10.42 -7.91
CA TYR A 106 1.45 9.74 -7.44
C TYR A 106 0.46 10.67 -6.74
N LYS A 107 0.95 11.70 -6.04
CA LYS A 107 0.11 12.63 -5.28
C LYS A 107 -0.88 13.41 -6.15
N SER A 108 -0.51 13.68 -7.41
CA SER A 108 -1.40 14.34 -8.37
C SER A 108 -2.35 13.38 -9.09
N HIS A 109 -2.01 12.07 -9.13
CA HIS A 109 -2.77 11.05 -9.84
C HIS A 109 -3.71 10.23 -8.94
N TYR A 110 -3.47 10.25 -7.64
CA TYR A 110 -4.26 9.50 -6.66
C TYR A 110 -4.86 10.40 -5.60
N ALA A 111 -6.03 9.99 -5.14
CA ALA A 111 -6.77 10.59 -4.04
C ALA A 111 -6.78 9.64 -2.85
N LYS A 112 -6.55 10.16 -1.65
CA LYS A 112 -6.79 9.45 -0.40
C LYS A 112 -8.22 9.70 0.04
N VAL A 113 -8.97 8.65 0.26
CA VAL A 113 -10.36 8.70 0.71
C VAL A 113 -10.46 8.04 2.08
N VAL A 114 -10.97 8.78 3.05
CA VAL A 114 -11.23 8.29 4.40
C VAL A 114 -12.73 8.23 4.60
N ILE A 115 -13.27 7.03 4.79
CA ILE A 115 -14.71 6.82 4.97
C ILE A 115 -14.98 6.44 6.42
N LYS A 116 -15.78 7.26 7.10
CA LYS A 116 -16.20 7.05 8.49
C LYS A 116 -17.70 6.78 8.54
N ARG A 117 -18.14 5.97 9.49
CA ARG A 117 -19.55 5.75 9.77
C ARG A 117 -19.87 6.21 11.19
N GLN A 118 -20.85 7.07 11.32
CA GLN A 118 -21.28 7.62 12.59
C GLN A 118 -22.80 7.45 12.76
N ASN A 119 -23.23 7.30 14.00
CA ASN A 119 -24.63 7.39 14.36
C ASN A 119 -25.14 8.81 14.11
N ALA A 120 -26.21 8.97 13.35
CA ALA A 120 -26.74 10.27 12.95
C ALA A 120 -27.19 11.15 14.13
N LEU A 121 -27.60 10.53 15.24
CA LEU A 121 -28.11 11.25 16.42
C LEU A 121 -27.00 11.59 17.43
N THR A 122 -26.10 10.63 17.68
CA THR A 122 -25.09 10.76 18.75
C THR A 122 -23.70 11.15 18.24
N GLY A 123 -23.45 11.00 16.93
CA GLY A 123 -22.11 11.18 16.36
C GLY A 123 -21.13 10.06 16.68
N ALA A 124 -21.53 9.05 17.48
CA ALA A 124 -20.67 7.94 17.87
C ALA A 124 -20.32 7.07 16.66
N PHE A 125 -19.11 6.49 16.69
CA PHE A 125 -18.65 5.56 15.67
C PHE A 125 -19.53 4.29 15.61
N LEU A 126 -19.88 3.85 14.40
CA LEU A 126 -20.62 2.61 14.14
C LEU A 126 -19.74 1.64 13.38
N PRO A 127 -19.14 0.63 14.04
CA PRO A 127 -18.33 -0.38 13.38
C PRO A 127 -19.21 -1.39 12.60
N GLY A 128 -18.62 -2.02 11.58
CA GLY A 128 -19.25 -3.13 10.86
C GLY A 128 -20.15 -2.73 9.70
N SER A 129 -20.23 -1.45 9.33
CA SER A 129 -20.91 -1.05 8.09
C SER A 129 -20.20 -1.61 6.87
N GLU A 130 -20.96 -2.29 6.02
CA GLU A 130 -20.48 -2.72 4.70
C GLU A 130 -20.79 -1.67 3.67
N ILE A 131 -19.75 -1.26 2.94
CA ILE A 131 -19.86 -0.27 1.87
C ILE A 131 -19.31 -0.82 0.55
N SER A 132 -19.84 -0.34 -0.55
CA SER A 132 -19.25 -0.53 -1.87
C SER A 132 -18.87 0.82 -2.46
N ILE A 133 -17.64 0.93 -2.98
CA ILE A 133 -17.16 2.07 -3.74
C ILE A 133 -16.95 1.69 -5.21
N TYR A 134 -17.25 2.58 -6.13
CA TYR A 134 -17.11 2.34 -7.56
C TYR A 134 -16.87 3.66 -8.32
N ASP A 135 -16.11 3.59 -9.41
CA ASP A 135 -16.01 4.67 -10.40
C ASP A 135 -17.33 4.74 -11.18
N LYS A 136 -17.97 5.90 -11.24
CA LYS A 136 -19.25 6.07 -11.93
C LYS A 136 -19.15 5.86 -13.44
N ALA A 137 -17.97 6.06 -14.03
CA ALA A 137 -17.75 5.83 -15.45
C ALA A 137 -17.67 4.33 -15.79
N ASP A 138 -17.28 3.48 -14.83
CA ASP A 138 -17.16 2.04 -15.03
C ASP A 138 -17.54 1.26 -13.77
N LYS A 139 -18.81 1.38 -13.41
CA LYS A 139 -19.36 0.81 -12.17
C LYS A 139 -19.09 -0.67 -12.00
N TRP A 140 -19.32 -1.45 -13.04
CA TRP A 140 -19.33 -2.92 -12.92
C TRP A 140 -17.91 -3.50 -12.76
N ASN A 141 -16.90 -2.90 -13.39
CA ASN A 141 -15.53 -3.39 -13.33
C ASN A 141 -14.76 -2.81 -12.14
N THR A 142 -15.23 -1.69 -11.56
CA THR A 142 -14.51 -0.98 -10.50
C THR A 142 -15.11 -1.14 -9.11
N MET A 143 -16.29 -1.77 -8.99
CA MET A 143 -16.96 -1.93 -7.71
C MET A 143 -16.20 -2.85 -6.77
N LYS A 144 -15.86 -2.33 -5.59
CA LYS A 144 -15.21 -3.09 -4.50
C LYS A 144 -15.98 -2.90 -3.20
N ALA A 145 -16.15 -3.98 -2.44
CA ALA A 145 -16.81 -3.98 -1.14
C ALA A 145 -15.80 -3.96 0.01
N TYR A 146 -16.12 -3.24 1.06
CA TYR A 146 -15.28 -3.05 2.25
C TYR A 146 -16.16 -2.94 3.50
N GLU A 147 -15.52 -3.19 4.65
CA GLU A 147 -16.14 -2.99 5.97
C GLU A 147 -15.44 -1.87 6.74
N VAL A 148 -16.21 -0.96 7.33
CA VAL A 148 -15.70 0.12 8.19
C VAL A 148 -15.54 -0.39 9.61
N ARG A 149 -14.32 -0.80 9.98
CA ARG A 149 -14.01 -1.47 11.27
C ARG A 149 -13.44 -0.57 12.35
N LYS A 150 -12.90 0.59 11.97
CA LYS A 150 -12.15 1.47 12.87
C LYS A 150 -12.76 2.86 12.92
N GLU A 151 -12.71 3.47 14.08
CA GLU A 151 -13.15 4.87 14.26
C GLU A 151 -12.35 5.85 13.40
N SER A 152 -11.06 5.59 13.18
CA SER A 152 -10.24 6.36 12.25
C SER A 152 -10.73 6.31 10.80
N GLY A 153 -11.67 5.42 10.49
CA GLY A 153 -12.25 5.22 9.17
C GLY A 153 -11.55 4.14 8.35
N LEU A 154 -12.17 3.82 7.23
CA LEU A 154 -11.60 3.02 6.14
C LEU A 154 -10.79 3.96 5.24
N VAL A 155 -9.53 3.65 5.04
CA VAL A 155 -8.64 4.41 4.14
C VAL A 155 -8.53 3.68 2.81
N LEU A 156 -8.81 4.38 1.72
CA LEU A 156 -8.71 3.88 0.35
C LEU A 156 -7.93 4.86 -0.51
N TYR A 157 -7.29 4.34 -1.56
CA TYR A 157 -6.67 5.14 -2.61
C TYR A 157 -7.37 4.88 -3.93
N VAL A 158 -7.75 5.94 -4.62
CA VAL A 158 -8.47 5.91 -5.89
C VAL A 158 -7.84 6.89 -6.88
N LYS A 159 -8.15 6.78 -8.17
CA LYS A 159 -7.69 7.74 -9.19
C LYS A 159 -8.26 9.12 -8.92
N ALA A 160 -7.41 10.14 -8.89
CA ALA A 160 -7.84 11.53 -8.75
C ALA A 160 -8.60 12.03 -9.99
N GLY A 161 -9.44 13.06 -9.80
CA GLY A 161 -10.20 13.69 -10.87
C GLY A 161 -11.41 12.86 -11.37
N ARG A 162 -11.67 11.69 -10.81
CA ARG A 162 -12.79 10.83 -11.17
C ARG A 162 -13.96 10.98 -10.21
N ASN A 163 -15.17 10.66 -10.69
CA ASN A 163 -16.39 10.66 -9.90
C ASN A 163 -16.68 9.27 -9.35
N TYR A 164 -16.74 9.17 -8.03
CA TYR A 164 -17.03 7.92 -7.34
C TYR A 164 -18.42 7.93 -6.71
N GLY A 165 -19.00 6.73 -6.63
CA GLY A 165 -20.18 6.43 -5.83
C GLY A 165 -19.83 5.53 -4.67
N ILE A 166 -20.45 5.78 -3.52
CA ILE A 166 -20.42 4.91 -2.35
C ILE A 166 -21.87 4.55 -2.03
N PHE A 167 -22.14 3.29 -1.76
CA PHE A 167 -23.40 2.88 -1.14
C PHE A 167 -23.17 1.89 -0.01
N GLU A 168 -23.95 2.01 1.05
CA GLU A 168 -23.99 1.01 2.12
C GLU A 168 -24.88 -0.15 1.69
N SER A 169 -24.35 -1.37 1.81
CA SER A 169 -25.11 -2.62 1.64
C SER A 169 -25.65 -3.14 2.97
N MET A 170 -24.93 -2.86 4.06
CA MET A 170 -25.35 -3.23 5.42
C MET A 170 -25.00 -2.12 6.41
N VAL A 171 -25.97 -1.77 7.25
CA VAL A 171 -25.81 -0.90 8.42
C VAL A 171 -25.99 -1.77 9.67
N PRO A 172 -24.98 -1.86 10.57
CA PRO A 172 -25.04 -2.76 11.73
C PRO A 172 -26.19 -2.47 12.71
N ASP A 173 -26.52 -1.20 12.82
CA ASP A 173 -27.69 -0.75 13.58
C ASP A 173 -28.88 -0.58 12.62
N GLY A 174 -29.81 -1.53 12.65
CA GLY A 174 -31.01 -1.55 11.82
C GLY A 174 -31.93 -0.34 11.99
N SER A 175 -31.66 0.54 12.94
CA SER A 175 -32.37 1.83 13.14
C SER A 175 -31.96 2.90 12.14
N GLN A 176 -30.86 2.71 11.42
CA GLN A 176 -30.26 3.68 10.48
C GLN A 176 -30.52 3.27 9.03
N LYS A 177 -30.74 4.27 8.18
CA LYS A 177 -30.91 4.04 6.74
C LYS A 177 -29.55 3.92 6.06
N ALA A 178 -29.45 2.95 5.15
CA ALA A 178 -28.31 2.84 4.24
C ALA A 178 -28.15 4.08 3.37
N GLN A 179 -26.93 4.59 3.26
CA GLN A 179 -26.65 5.83 2.56
C GLN A 179 -26.04 5.60 1.18
N ARG A 180 -26.26 6.60 0.30
CA ARG A 180 -25.59 6.71 -1.00
C ARG A 180 -24.98 8.09 -1.12
N VAL A 181 -23.68 8.11 -1.37
CA VAL A 181 -22.90 9.34 -1.51
C VAL A 181 -22.18 9.33 -2.85
N SER A 182 -21.98 10.51 -3.42
CA SER A 182 -21.16 10.70 -4.61
C SER A 182 -20.18 11.82 -4.36
N PHE A 183 -18.95 11.67 -4.87
CA PHE A 183 -17.91 12.69 -4.73
C PHE A 183 -16.97 12.66 -5.94
N THR A 184 -16.30 13.77 -6.19
CA THR A 184 -15.16 13.87 -7.09
C THR A 184 -13.89 13.71 -6.25
N ALA A 185 -13.06 12.77 -6.61
CA ALA A 185 -11.83 12.50 -5.87
C ALA A 185 -10.79 13.59 -6.12
N ILE A 186 -10.51 14.43 -5.12
CA ILE A 186 -9.43 15.41 -5.20
C ILE A 186 -8.07 14.75 -5.02
N PRO A 187 -7.02 15.19 -5.75
CA PRO A 187 -5.69 14.59 -5.61
C PRO A 187 -5.09 14.82 -4.23
N LEU A 188 -4.13 13.99 -3.85
CA LEU A 188 -3.41 14.09 -2.57
C LEU A 188 -2.67 15.42 -2.40
N THR A 189 -2.32 16.08 -3.51
CA THR A 189 -1.74 17.44 -3.48
C THR A 189 -2.70 18.48 -2.91
N ASP A 190 -4.00 18.26 -3.06
CA ASP A 190 -5.06 19.21 -2.70
C ASP A 190 -5.73 18.85 -1.37
N GLY A 191 -5.39 17.69 -0.79
CA GLY A 191 -5.86 17.25 0.51
C GLY A 191 -6.40 15.83 0.57
N ILE A 192 -7.24 15.57 1.56
CA ILE A 192 -7.85 14.26 1.83
C ILE A 192 -9.36 14.36 1.60
N ASN A 193 -9.93 13.38 0.90
CA ASN A 193 -11.38 13.25 0.77
C ASN A 193 -11.92 12.56 2.02
N GLU A 194 -12.56 13.28 2.91
CA GLU A 194 -13.22 12.71 4.09
C GLU A 194 -14.72 12.57 3.83
N ILE A 195 -15.24 11.35 3.93
CA ILE A 195 -16.64 11.00 3.72
C ILE A 195 -17.21 10.48 5.03
N ILE A 196 -18.20 11.17 5.57
CA ILE A 196 -18.89 10.77 6.79
C ILE A 196 -20.28 10.27 6.42
N LEU A 197 -20.51 8.99 6.61
CA LEU A 197 -21.84 8.37 6.53
C LEU A 197 -22.51 8.49 7.91
N LYS A 198 -23.75 8.99 7.94
CA LYS A 198 -24.49 9.26 9.18
C LYS A 198 -25.79 8.46 9.22
#